data_e22d09d86dbae96209d6e7b5648468ae
#
_entry.id   e22d09d86dbae96209d6e7b5648468ae
#
_cell.length_a   1.000
_cell.length_b   1.000
_cell.length_c   1.000
_cell.angle_alpha   90.00
_cell.angle_beta   90.00
_cell.angle_gamma   90.00
#
_symmetry.space_group_name_H-M   'P 1'
#
loop_
_entity.id
_entity.type
_entity.pdbx_description
1 polymer ?
#
loop_
_entity_poly.entity_id
_entity_poly.type
_entity_poly.pdbx_seq_one_letter_code
_entity_poly.pdbx_strand_id
1 'polypeptide(L)'
;MHAWLAHKTLLKLALSVVAALVVAASCSAASQNQVTSSSSGGASTGSASTGGGSTGNPTGSTTGPANGGSMPMFDAGTAAGGGGPCTGVHCSADLHSVVDCSGQVVMTCPANQACGGGMCVDDPCAAAQENGSTIGCEFYSIVPGPEPITRGSCFAALVANTWNAPVTIQVDYGGQMLNVSDFARMPMGSGSSITYAPLPNGQLPPGELAILFLAQKPNSLPFFFSQCPAGITPGMQVDTAIDGTAVGSAFHITTSAPVVAYDIYPYGGATSYIASATLLVPTAAWGTNYIATDGWAEDPSVGDPPFIQIIAAQDATHVTISPTAAIVGGNGVAPTAKGVPQTYTLNHGQVLQIEQTDELAGSPITSDNPVSVWGGASCMNIPVGVYACDSAHQELLPVKSLGHEYVAARYRDRFPGQVESPPWTVIGAVDGTVLTYDPAPPPMAPTTLASRQVVHFDADAPFTVSSQDDAHPFYLSGHMTGHQMFTSGQGPGDAETVNVVPPAQYLDSYLFLSDPTYGNTHLVFVRRLASDGTFKDVTLDCVGTLSGWTPVGNGGKYQVTRVDLVADGAPQGSCNNGLHTGSSQEPFGLTVWGWDTAVSYAFPAGMSTLPINTVFVPATQ
;
A
#
# COMPACT_ATOMS: atom_id res chain seq x y z
N MET A 1 -11.15 -40.04 22.57
CA MET A 1 -11.70 -39.31 21.41
C MET A 1 -13.02 -38.62 21.70
N HIS A 2 -13.99 -39.22 22.38
CA HIS A 2 -15.28 -38.56 22.68
C HIS A 2 -15.23 -37.45 23.73
N ALA A 3 -14.33 -37.49 24.70
CA ALA A 3 -14.17 -36.45 25.73
C ALA A 3 -13.54 -35.14 25.19
N TRP A 4 -12.72 -35.22 24.15
CA TRP A 4 -12.06 -34.08 23.53
C TRP A 4 -12.99 -33.26 22.62
N LEU A 5 -13.92 -33.94 21.94
CA LEU A 5 -14.97 -33.29 21.14
C LEU A 5 -16.01 -32.56 22.01
N ALA A 6 -16.36 -33.11 23.17
CA ALA A 6 -17.29 -32.49 24.11
C ALA A 6 -16.71 -31.18 24.71
N HIS A 7 -15.39 -31.11 24.93
CA HIS A 7 -14.73 -29.92 25.49
C HIS A 7 -14.69 -28.75 24.49
N LYS A 8 -14.44 -29.05 23.19
CA LYS A 8 -14.50 -28.02 22.14
C LYS A 8 -15.91 -27.45 21.89
N THR A 9 -16.94 -28.27 22.04
CA THR A 9 -18.34 -27.83 21.85
C THR A 9 -18.80 -26.96 23.03
N LEU A 10 -18.39 -27.26 24.24
CA LEU A 10 -18.69 -26.45 25.43
C LEU A 10 -17.93 -25.10 25.42
N LEU A 11 -16.69 -25.06 24.91
CA LEU A 11 -15.93 -23.82 24.78
C LEU A 11 -16.54 -22.88 23.72
N LYS A 12 -17.05 -23.43 22.60
CA LYS A 12 -17.73 -22.66 21.55
C LYS A 12 -19.07 -22.07 22.03
N LEU A 13 -19.84 -22.79 22.84
CA LEU A 13 -21.06 -22.28 23.44
C LEU A 13 -20.78 -21.18 24.49
N ALA A 14 -19.72 -21.27 25.26
CA ALA A 14 -19.31 -20.26 26.23
C ALA A 14 -18.88 -18.95 25.54
N LEU A 15 -18.17 -19.03 24.42
CA LEU A 15 -17.74 -17.86 23.63
C LEU A 15 -18.93 -17.12 22.99
N SER A 16 -19.92 -17.85 22.49
CA SER A 16 -21.12 -17.24 21.88
C SER A 16 -22.00 -16.49 22.91
N VAL A 17 -22.02 -16.93 24.16
CA VAL A 17 -22.80 -16.29 25.24
C VAL A 17 -22.06 -15.04 25.77
N VAL A 18 -20.74 -15.03 25.77
CA VAL A 18 -19.95 -13.87 26.23
C VAL A 18 -20.00 -12.74 25.20
N ALA A 19 -19.96 -13.04 23.90
CA ALA A 19 -20.11 -12.03 22.85
C ALA A 19 -21.50 -11.35 22.89
N ALA A 20 -22.58 -12.09 23.19
CA ALA A 20 -23.91 -11.52 23.33
C ALA A 20 -24.11 -10.69 24.60
N LEU A 21 -23.31 -10.90 25.66
CA LEU A 21 -23.39 -10.14 26.92
C LEU A 21 -22.60 -8.83 26.90
N VAL A 22 -21.56 -8.73 26.11
CA VAL A 22 -20.75 -7.50 25.97
C VAL A 22 -21.50 -6.43 25.15
N VAL A 23 -22.28 -6.84 24.14
CA VAL A 23 -23.11 -5.91 23.34
C VAL A 23 -24.28 -5.30 24.16
N ALA A 24 -24.73 -5.99 25.22
CA ALA A 24 -25.81 -5.47 26.08
C ALA A 24 -25.35 -4.46 27.16
N ALA A 25 -24.04 -4.34 27.40
CA ALA A 25 -23.51 -3.46 28.46
C ALA A 25 -23.07 -2.07 27.96
N SER A 26 -22.96 -1.86 26.65
CA SER A 26 -22.53 -0.58 26.06
C SER A 26 -23.65 0.39 25.70
N CYS A 27 -24.94 0.05 25.91
CA CYS A 27 -26.08 0.89 25.58
C CYS A 27 -26.69 1.67 26.78
N SER A 28 -25.97 1.89 27.88
CA SER A 28 -26.55 2.52 29.08
C SER A 28 -25.71 3.64 29.69
N ALA A 29 -25.17 4.56 28.92
CA ALA A 29 -24.56 5.77 29.49
C ALA A 29 -24.56 6.96 28.52
N ALA A 30 -25.73 7.45 28.13
CA ALA A 30 -25.85 8.77 27.54
C ALA A 30 -27.23 9.37 27.90
N SER A 31 -27.35 10.03 29.04
CA SER A 31 -28.32 11.12 29.22
C SER A 31 -27.96 11.99 30.43
N GLN A 32 -28.06 13.29 30.18
CA GLN A 32 -28.12 14.43 31.08
C GLN A 32 -26.81 15.11 31.50
N ASN A 33 -26.58 16.28 30.86
CA ASN A 33 -26.49 17.53 31.62
C ASN A 33 -26.71 18.75 30.70
N GLN A 34 -27.89 19.37 30.89
CA GLN A 34 -28.17 20.75 30.52
C GLN A 34 -27.50 21.67 31.54
N VAL A 35 -26.78 22.71 31.09
CA VAL A 35 -26.59 23.93 31.90
C VAL A 35 -26.64 25.16 30.99
N THR A 36 -27.48 26.02 31.45
CA THR A 36 -27.97 27.34 31.06
C THR A 36 -26.90 28.39 30.69
N SER A 37 -27.35 29.23 29.77
CA SER A 37 -26.81 30.52 29.34
C SER A 37 -26.68 31.55 30.45
N SER A 38 -25.66 32.39 30.38
CA SER A 38 -25.77 33.81 30.81
C SER A 38 -24.78 34.70 30.04
N SER A 39 -25.37 35.72 29.47
CA SER A 39 -24.79 36.83 28.73
C SER A 39 -24.09 37.84 29.63
N SER A 40 -23.02 38.46 29.20
CA SER A 40 -22.77 39.89 29.46
C SER A 40 -21.72 40.44 28.49
N GLY A 41 -22.04 41.53 27.93
CA GLY A 41 -21.44 42.33 26.94
C GLY A 41 -20.36 43.29 27.47
N GLY A 42 -19.65 43.88 26.56
CA GLY A 42 -18.72 44.96 26.81
C GLY A 42 -18.04 45.39 25.51
N ALA A 43 -18.49 46.47 24.94
CA ALA A 43 -17.91 47.17 23.80
C ALA A 43 -16.85 48.20 24.25
N SER A 44 -15.83 48.43 23.44
CA SER A 44 -15.16 49.75 23.23
C SER A 44 -14.14 49.62 22.10
N THR A 45 -14.35 50.19 20.99
CA THR A 45 -14.00 51.49 20.40
C THR A 45 -12.52 51.78 20.24
N GLY A 46 -12.10 51.90 18.97
CA GLY A 46 -11.30 52.98 18.38
C GLY A 46 -9.80 52.78 18.42
N SER A 47 -9.04 52.97 17.37
CA SER A 47 -8.92 54.07 16.45
C SER A 47 -7.84 53.74 15.38
N ALA A 48 -8.02 54.30 14.21
CA ALA A 48 -7.14 54.29 13.08
C ALA A 48 -5.97 55.27 13.30
N SER A 49 -4.82 55.00 12.66
CA SER A 49 -3.96 56.08 12.15
C SER A 49 -3.14 55.63 10.93
N THR A 50 -3.21 56.47 10.00
CA THR A 50 -2.66 56.55 8.64
C THR A 50 -1.19 56.98 8.60
N GLY A 51 -0.57 56.69 7.47
CA GLY A 51 0.58 57.36 6.90
C GLY A 51 1.77 56.45 6.63
N GLY A 52 2.38 56.38 5.49
CA GLY A 52 2.55 57.25 4.39
C GLY A 52 3.88 56.84 3.72
N GLY A 53 3.90 56.80 2.40
CA GLY A 53 4.86 56.25 1.51
C GLY A 53 6.29 56.82 1.51
N SER A 54 7.13 56.16 0.73
CA SER A 54 8.01 56.82 -0.26
C SER A 54 8.92 55.82 -1.00
N THR A 55 8.80 55.82 -2.26
CA THR A 55 9.68 55.59 -3.42
C THR A 55 11.19 55.61 -3.19
N GLY A 56 11.89 54.75 -3.95
CA GLY A 56 13.31 54.87 -4.24
C GLY A 56 13.97 53.66 -4.88
N ASN A 57 13.99 53.63 -6.21
CA ASN A 57 14.96 52.84 -6.98
C ASN A 57 16.21 53.73 -7.20
N PRO A 58 17.44 53.21 -7.28
CA PRO A 58 18.06 53.11 -8.60
C PRO A 58 19.00 51.92 -8.85
N THR A 59 18.93 51.47 -10.07
CA THR A 59 19.94 50.89 -10.97
C THR A 59 21.42 50.92 -10.55
N GLY A 60 22.08 49.74 -10.74
CA GLY A 60 23.53 49.59 -10.75
C GLY A 60 23.96 48.29 -11.45
N SER A 61 24.32 48.45 -12.71
CA SER A 61 24.94 47.44 -13.58
C SER A 61 26.41 47.28 -13.24
N THR A 62 26.92 46.03 -13.08
CA THR A 62 28.33 45.73 -13.39
C THR A 62 28.44 44.31 -13.96
N THR A 63 29.01 44.28 -15.13
CA THR A 63 29.41 43.14 -15.98
C THR A 63 30.69 42.47 -15.47
N GLY A 64 30.77 41.16 -15.63
CA GLY A 64 32.01 40.37 -15.52
C GLY A 64 31.76 38.88 -15.74
N PRO A 65 32.67 38.11 -16.33
CA PRO A 65 32.35 37.26 -17.49
C PRO A 65 31.96 35.82 -17.13
N ALA A 66 31.13 35.27 -17.99
CA ALA A 66 30.71 33.89 -18.03
C ALA A 66 31.87 32.94 -18.39
N ASN A 67 32.08 31.90 -17.57
CA ASN A 67 32.71 30.68 -18.04
C ASN A 67 31.61 29.60 -18.12
N GLY A 68 31.11 29.39 -19.33
CA GLY A 68 30.20 28.33 -19.67
C GLY A 68 30.95 26.99 -19.72
N GLY A 69 30.68 26.15 -18.75
CA GLY A 69 30.85 24.71 -18.86
C GLY A 69 29.48 24.11 -19.16
N SER A 70 29.19 23.82 -20.42
CA SER A 70 28.05 23.02 -20.82
C SER A 70 28.27 21.60 -20.25
N MET A 71 27.52 21.23 -19.23
CA MET A 71 27.31 19.82 -18.93
C MET A 71 26.44 19.23 -20.05
N PRO A 72 26.78 18.06 -20.60
CA PRO A 72 25.90 17.39 -21.54
C PRO A 72 24.58 17.07 -20.81
N MET A 73 23.47 17.49 -21.39
CA MET A 73 22.16 16.95 -21.03
C MET A 73 22.23 15.46 -21.39
N PHE A 74 22.30 14.61 -20.38
CA PHE A 74 22.03 13.20 -20.54
C PHE A 74 20.54 13.06 -20.74
N ASP A 75 20.19 12.65 -21.95
CA ASP A 75 18.85 12.19 -22.30
C ASP A 75 18.57 11.01 -21.36
N ALA A 76 17.60 11.14 -20.46
CA ALA A 76 17.18 10.08 -19.58
C ALA A 76 16.64 8.96 -20.48
N GLY A 77 17.40 7.88 -20.60
CA GLY A 77 17.00 6.69 -21.31
C GLY A 77 15.64 6.24 -20.79
N THR A 78 14.64 6.28 -21.65
CA THR A 78 13.29 5.81 -21.38
C THR A 78 13.33 4.35 -20.98
N ALA A 79 13.16 4.06 -19.68
CA ALA A 79 12.78 2.73 -19.23
C ALA A 79 11.48 2.34 -19.96
N ALA A 80 11.36 1.06 -20.33
CA ALA A 80 10.31 0.50 -21.18
C ALA A 80 8.90 0.66 -20.53
N GLY A 81 8.32 1.81 -20.68
CA GLY A 81 6.97 2.19 -20.19
C GLY A 81 6.25 3.17 -21.10
N GLY A 82 6.64 3.26 -22.35
CA GLY A 82 5.95 4.06 -23.38
C GLY A 82 6.40 3.60 -24.75
N GLY A 83 5.48 3.23 -25.63
CA GLY A 83 5.64 2.55 -26.92
C GLY A 83 6.54 3.22 -27.97
N GLY A 84 7.76 3.63 -27.61
CA GLY A 84 8.83 3.99 -28.56
C GLY A 84 9.77 2.81 -28.74
N PRO A 85 10.41 2.66 -29.94
CA PRO A 85 11.39 1.60 -30.13
C PRO A 85 12.56 1.84 -29.17
N CYS A 86 12.84 0.83 -28.30
CA CYS A 86 14.02 0.84 -27.47
C CYS A 86 15.27 1.05 -28.35
N THR A 87 16.15 1.97 -27.96
CA THR A 87 17.41 2.23 -28.66
C THR A 87 18.53 2.24 -27.62
N GLY A 88 19.39 1.22 -27.67
CA GLY A 88 20.56 1.14 -26.79
C GLY A 88 20.47 0.05 -25.72
N VAL A 89 21.03 0.32 -24.55
CA VAL A 89 21.02 -0.58 -23.40
C VAL A 89 20.26 0.05 -22.24
N HIS A 90 19.70 -0.77 -21.36
CA HIS A 90 18.99 -0.36 -20.16
C HIS A 90 19.32 -1.29 -18.99
N CYS A 91 18.82 -0.99 -17.81
CA CYS A 91 19.03 -1.80 -16.62
C CYS A 91 18.00 -2.95 -16.55
N SER A 92 18.44 -4.12 -16.10
CA SER A 92 17.52 -5.18 -15.66
C SER A 92 16.69 -4.71 -14.47
N ALA A 93 15.48 -5.27 -14.28
CA ALA A 93 14.60 -4.86 -13.19
C ALA A 93 15.22 -5.08 -11.80
N ASP A 94 16.09 -6.08 -11.66
CA ASP A 94 16.85 -6.37 -10.43
C ASP A 94 18.10 -5.50 -10.24
N LEU A 95 18.42 -4.60 -11.18
CA LEU A 95 19.59 -3.71 -11.20
C LEU A 95 20.96 -4.41 -11.27
N HIS A 96 20.99 -5.71 -11.48
CA HIS A 96 22.26 -6.46 -11.52
C HIS A 96 22.93 -6.49 -12.88
N SER A 97 22.22 -6.15 -13.95
CA SER A 97 22.72 -6.28 -15.30
C SER A 97 22.32 -5.11 -16.19
N VAL A 98 23.20 -4.82 -17.13
CA VAL A 98 22.90 -4.01 -18.31
C VAL A 98 22.38 -4.95 -19.39
N VAL A 99 21.20 -4.68 -19.93
CA VAL A 99 20.54 -5.50 -20.95
C VAL A 99 20.29 -4.70 -22.22
N ASP A 100 20.25 -5.37 -23.35
CA ASP A 100 19.84 -4.77 -24.62
C ASP A 100 18.30 -4.75 -24.78
N CYS A 101 17.81 -4.17 -25.86
CA CYS A 101 16.39 -4.07 -26.16
C CYS A 101 15.69 -5.42 -26.38
N SER A 102 16.41 -6.51 -26.47
CA SER A 102 15.85 -7.87 -26.51
C SER A 102 15.81 -8.54 -25.14
N GLY A 103 16.27 -7.82 -24.07
CA GLY A 103 16.42 -8.36 -22.72
C GLY A 103 17.68 -9.23 -22.55
N GLN A 104 18.57 -9.26 -23.56
CA GLN A 104 19.80 -10.04 -23.45
C GLN A 104 20.83 -9.30 -22.61
N VAL A 105 21.45 -9.99 -21.63
CA VAL A 105 22.49 -9.42 -20.77
C VAL A 105 23.72 -9.05 -21.62
N VAL A 106 24.04 -7.76 -21.64
CA VAL A 106 25.23 -7.18 -22.26
C VAL A 106 26.39 -7.16 -21.27
N MET A 107 26.11 -6.86 -20.01
CA MET A 107 27.09 -6.79 -18.94
C MET A 107 26.43 -7.07 -17.59
N THR A 108 27.05 -7.90 -16.75
CA THR A 108 26.65 -8.08 -15.35
C THR A 108 27.49 -7.17 -14.48
N CYS A 109 26.85 -6.43 -13.58
CA CYS A 109 27.54 -5.52 -12.68
C CYS A 109 28.21 -6.28 -11.52
N PRO A 110 29.40 -5.83 -11.06
CA PRO A 110 30.02 -6.35 -9.83
C PRO A 110 29.08 -6.28 -8.62
N ALA A 111 29.32 -7.13 -7.62
CA ALA A 111 28.45 -7.24 -6.45
C ALA A 111 28.25 -5.94 -5.62
N ASN A 112 29.19 -5.00 -5.74
CA ASN A 112 29.14 -3.69 -5.08
C ASN A 112 28.65 -2.55 -6.01
N GLN A 113 28.23 -2.88 -7.23
CA GLN A 113 27.73 -1.93 -8.23
C GLN A 113 26.33 -2.30 -8.68
N ALA A 114 25.56 -1.31 -9.10
CA ALA A 114 24.25 -1.47 -9.72
C ALA A 114 24.26 -0.95 -11.15
N CYS A 115 23.31 -1.39 -11.95
CA CYS A 115 23.02 -0.75 -13.21
C CYS A 115 22.23 0.55 -12.96
N GLY A 116 22.80 1.67 -13.37
CA GLY A 116 22.16 2.99 -13.40
C GLY A 116 22.43 3.65 -14.75
N GLY A 117 21.42 4.18 -15.42
CA GLY A 117 21.56 4.83 -16.73
C GLY A 117 22.16 3.94 -17.84
N GLY A 118 21.96 2.61 -17.76
CA GLY A 118 22.51 1.65 -18.74
C GLY A 118 24.00 1.34 -18.57
N MET A 119 24.57 1.60 -17.41
CA MET A 119 25.95 1.26 -17.05
C MET A 119 26.05 0.85 -15.58
N CYS A 120 27.13 0.16 -15.18
CA CYS A 120 27.36 -0.17 -13.77
C CYS A 120 27.91 1.05 -13.01
N VAL A 121 27.27 1.40 -11.89
CA VAL A 121 27.59 2.54 -11.01
C VAL A 121 27.90 2.06 -9.59
N ASP A 122 28.74 2.80 -8.85
CA ASP A 122 29.23 2.40 -7.52
C ASP A 122 28.21 2.61 -6.38
N ASP A 123 27.10 3.34 -6.62
CA ASP A 123 26.05 3.58 -5.66
C ASP A 123 24.76 2.86 -6.05
N PRO A 124 24.51 1.65 -5.47
CA PRO A 124 23.31 0.89 -5.77
C PRO A 124 22.02 1.59 -5.39
N CYS A 125 22.02 2.38 -4.29
CA CYS A 125 20.84 3.10 -3.85
C CYS A 125 20.48 4.25 -4.79
N ALA A 126 21.48 5.00 -5.29
CA ALA A 126 21.24 6.01 -6.31
C ALA A 126 20.75 5.40 -7.62
N ALA A 127 21.28 4.24 -8.03
CA ALA A 127 20.80 3.52 -9.20
C ALA A 127 19.34 3.07 -9.06
N ALA A 128 18.93 2.61 -7.86
CA ALA A 128 17.55 2.23 -7.59
C ALA A 128 16.60 3.45 -7.67
N GLN A 129 17.05 4.63 -7.20
CA GLN A 129 16.29 5.88 -7.33
C GLN A 129 16.04 6.24 -8.80
N GLU A 130 17.05 6.11 -9.64
CA GLU A 130 16.93 6.40 -11.09
C GLU A 130 16.03 5.39 -11.81
N ASN A 131 16.05 4.12 -11.37
CA ASN A 131 15.26 3.06 -12.00
C ASN A 131 13.75 3.19 -11.73
N GLY A 132 13.33 3.86 -10.64
CA GLY A 132 11.94 4.17 -10.35
C GLY A 132 11.07 2.91 -10.24
N SER A 133 11.37 2.04 -9.28
CA SER A 133 10.56 0.86 -8.94
C SER A 133 10.32 0.78 -7.43
N THR A 134 9.63 -0.27 -6.99
CA THR A 134 9.44 -0.57 -5.55
C THR A 134 10.67 -1.23 -4.91
N ILE A 135 11.78 -1.33 -5.64
CA ILE A 135 13.09 -1.68 -5.10
C ILE A 135 13.81 -0.38 -4.69
N GLY A 136 14.25 -0.30 -3.45
CA GLY A 136 14.88 0.93 -2.93
C GLY A 136 15.65 0.72 -1.64
N CYS A 137 16.15 1.82 -1.08
CA CYS A 137 16.98 1.79 0.14
C CYS A 137 16.36 2.55 1.32
N GLU A 138 15.23 3.22 1.14
CA GLU A 138 14.62 4.07 2.16
C GLU A 138 13.10 3.96 2.09
N PHE A 139 12.48 3.57 3.20
CA PHE A 139 11.05 3.29 3.32
C PHE A 139 10.49 3.82 4.63
N TYR A 140 9.20 4.02 4.67
CA TYR A 140 8.46 4.28 5.89
C TYR A 140 7.36 3.23 6.07
N SER A 141 7.07 2.90 7.33
CA SER A 141 6.06 1.92 7.71
C SER A 141 5.25 2.46 8.88
N ILE A 142 3.94 2.29 8.84
CA ILE A 142 3.01 2.86 9.82
C ILE A 142 1.90 1.86 10.14
N VAL A 143 1.54 1.80 11.43
CA VAL A 143 0.38 1.01 11.87
C VAL A 143 -0.89 1.64 11.31
N PRO A 144 -1.81 0.85 10.69
CA PRO A 144 -3.15 1.34 10.37
C PRO A 144 -3.88 1.83 11.62
N GLY A 145 -4.96 2.57 11.45
CA GLY A 145 -5.77 3.07 12.57
C GLY A 145 -6.11 1.97 13.59
N PRO A 146 -6.16 2.29 14.88
CA PRO A 146 -6.24 1.25 15.91
C PRO A 146 -7.67 0.72 16.06
N GLU A 147 -7.93 -0.49 15.63
CA GLU A 147 -9.13 -1.22 16.00
C GLU A 147 -8.99 -1.71 17.46
N PRO A 148 -9.97 -1.44 18.36
CA PRO A 148 -9.82 -1.72 19.79
C PRO A 148 -9.54 -3.18 20.15
N ILE A 149 -10.03 -4.14 19.34
CA ILE A 149 -9.87 -5.58 19.62
C ILE A 149 -8.51 -6.16 19.28
N THR A 150 -7.70 -5.47 18.44
CA THR A 150 -6.33 -5.87 18.09
C THR A 150 -5.27 -4.88 18.53
N ARG A 151 -5.67 -3.79 19.14
CA ARG A 151 -4.83 -2.65 19.51
C ARG A 151 -3.57 -3.08 20.29
N GLY A 152 -2.41 -2.64 19.81
CA GLY A 152 -1.11 -2.99 20.40
C GLY A 152 -0.61 -4.38 20.06
N SER A 153 -1.22 -5.07 19.11
CA SER A 153 -0.74 -6.32 18.52
C SER A 153 0.63 -6.13 17.85
N CYS A 154 1.23 -7.25 17.46
CA CYS A 154 2.54 -7.27 16.79
C CYS A 154 2.48 -6.57 15.44
N PHE A 155 3.22 -5.48 15.27
CA PHE A 155 3.42 -4.82 14.00
C PHE A 155 4.79 -5.17 13.43
N ALA A 156 4.85 -5.56 12.15
CA ALA A 156 6.09 -5.94 11.52
C ALA A 156 6.24 -5.37 10.11
N ALA A 157 7.47 -4.99 9.77
CA ALA A 157 7.88 -4.80 8.38
C ALA A 157 8.75 -5.98 7.92
N LEU A 158 8.69 -6.28 6.65
CA LEU A 158 9.37 -7.40 6.01
C LEU A 158 10.30 -6.83 4.94
N VAL A 159 11.60 -7.15 5.04
CA VAL A 159 12.63 -6.63 4.15
C VAL A 159 13.28 -7.80 3.43
N ALA A 160 13.12 -7.87 2.11
CA ALA A 160 13.71 -8.90 1.27
C ALA A 160 14.95 -8.36 0.56
N ASN A 161 16.10 -8.99 0.80
CA ASN A 161 17.36 -8.60 0.17
C ASN A 161 17.39 -9.12 -1.27
N THR A 162 17.09 -8.24 -2.22
CA THR A 162 17.22 -8.51 -3.66
C THR A 162 18.65 -8.40 -4.14
N TRP A 163 19.58 -7.92 -3.29
CA TRP A 163 20.95 -7.65 -3.65
C TRP A 163 21.82 -8.90 -3.57
N ASN A 164 22.91 -8.92 -4.34
CA ASN A 164 23.86 -10.04 -4.36
C ASN A 164 24.97 -9.94 -3.27
N ALA A 165 24.83 -9.02 -2.33
CA ALA A 165 25.70 -8.84 -1.17
C ALA A 165 24.86 -8.68 0.13
N PRO A 166 25.44 -8.93 1.32
CA PRO A 166 24.75 -8.71 2.58
C PRO A 166 24.35 -7.24 2.78
N VAL A 167 23.14 -6.99 3.29
CA VAL A 167 22.57 -5.67 3.50
C VAL A 167 22.49 -5.33 4.99
N THR A 168 22.92 -4.13 5.37
CA THR A 168 22.71 -3.58 6.71
C THR A 168 21.39 -2.82 6.74
N ILE A 169 20.60 -3.03 7.79
CA ILE A 169 19.31 -2.38 8.01
C ILE A 169 19.44 -1.43 9.20
N GLN A 170 18.89 -0.23 9.09
CA GLN A 170 18.72 0.72 10.18
C GLN A 170 17.25 1.10 10.30
N VAL A 171 16.79 1.34 11.52
CA VAL A 171 15.41 1.75 11.80
C VAL A 171 15.43 2.84 12.86
N ASP A 172 14.67 3.90 12.63
CA ASP A 172 14.35 4.88 13.66
C ASP A 172 12.84 5.12 13.75
N TYR A 173 12.40 5.68 14.88
CA TYR A 173 11.03 6.07 15.15
C TYR A 173 11.02 7.40 15.91
N GLY A 174 10.38 8.42 15.32
CA GLY A 174 10.34 9.75 15.91
C GLY A 174 11.73 10.35 16.16
N GLY A 175 12.73 10.05 15.30
CA GLY A 175 14.12 10.49 15.41
C GLY A 175 14.96 9.69 16.41
N GLN A 176 14.41 8.66 17.02
CA GLN A 176 15.14 7.74 17.90
C GLN A 176 15.61 6.50 17.13
N MET A 177 16.92 6.31 16.97
CA MET A 177 17.50 5.10 16.41
C MET A 177 17.19 3.88 17.29
N LEU A 178 16.73 2.80 16.67
CA LEU A 178 16.39 1.55 17.32
C LEU A 178 17.52 0.53 17.13
N ASN A 179 17.72 -0.36 18.12
CA ASN A 179 18.72 -1.43 18.00
C ASN A 179 18.15 -2.61 17.20
N VAL A 180 18.40 -2.64 15.90
CA VAL A 180 17.86 -3.62 14.94
C VAL A 180 18.15 -5.07 15.38
N SER A 181 19.27 -5.34 16.07
CA SER A 181 19.62 -6.69 16.55
C SER A 181 18.60 -7.28 17.56
N ASP A 182 17.82 -6.43 18.23
CA ASP A 182 16.84 -6.87 19.22
C ASP A 182 15.56 -7.42 18.55
N PHE A 183 15.16 -6.87 17.39
CA PHE A 183 13.87 -7.14 16.77
C PHE A 183 13.91 -7.65 15.34
N ALA A 184 15.05 -7.60 14.64
CA ALA A 184 15.15 -8.16 13.29
C ALA A 184 15.47 -9.66 13.34
N ARG A 185 14.71 -10.45 12.58
CA ARG A 185 14.87 -11.92 12.52
C ARG A 185 14.69 -12.43 11.10
N MET A 186 15.44 -13.47 10.77
CA MET A 186 15.22 -14.27 9.56
C MET A 186 14.23 -15.39 9.88
N PRO A 187 13.12 -15.53 9.13
CA PRO A 187 12.21 -16.66 9.29
C PRO A 187 12.86 -17.93 8.71
N MET A 188 12.81 -19.04 9.45
CA MET A 188 13.34 -20.33 9.08
C MET A 188 12.23 -21.38 9.12
N GLY A 189 12.00 -22.10 8.03
CA GLY A 189 10.88 -23.02 7.91
C GLY A 189 9.59 -22.33 7.44
N SER A 190 8.45 -22.97 7.64
CA SER A 190 7.16 -22.47 7.16
C SER A 190 6.00 -22.93 8.06
N GLY A 191 4.86 -22.23 7.96
CA GLY A 191 3.65 -22.54 8.71
C GLY A 191 3.89 -22.59 10.21
N SER A 192 3.29 -23.54 10.93
CA SER A 192 3.40 -23.67 12.39
C SER A 192 4.80 -24.10 12.90
N SER A 193 5.71 -24.47 12.00
CA SER A 193 7.08 -24.86 12.35
C SER A 193 8.11 -23.73 12.17
N ILE A 194 7.66 -22.53 11.83
CA ILE A 194 8.54 -21.38 11.63
C ILE A 194 9.32 -21.04 12.91
N THR A 195 10.60 -20.76 12.75
CA THR A 195 11.50 -20.26 13.80
C THR A 195 12.17 -18.98 13.33
N TYR A 196 12.73 -18.20 14.24
CA TYR A 196 13.25 -16.87 13.97
C TYR A 196 14.71 -16.77 14.40
N ALA A 197 15.62 -16.73 13.43
CA ALA A 197 17.05 -16.61 13.67
C ALA A 197 17.49 -15.13 13.66
N PRO A 198 18.46 -14.70 14.48
CA PRO A 198 19.06 -13.39 14.35
C PRO A 198 19.81 -13.24 13.01
N LEU A 199 19.92 -12.01 12.52
CA LEU A 199 20.70 -11.72 11.32
C LEU A 199 22.19 -12.06 11.54
N PRO A 200 22.83 -12.86 10.67
CA PRO A 200 24.25 -13.21 10.82
C PRO A 200 25.12 -11.93 10.69
N ASN A 201 25.98 -11.70 11.69
CA ASN A 201 26.80 -10.49 11.80
C ASN A 201 26.02 -9.15 11.73
N GLY A 202 24.71 -9.18 12.04
CA GLY A 202 23.84 -8.01 11.95
C GLY A 202 23.47 -7.57 10.53
N GLN A 203 23.68 -8.42 9.54
CA GLN A 203 23.38 -8.14 8.13
C GLN A 203 22.42 -9.18 7.56
N LEU A 204 21.57 -8.76 6.62
CA LEU A 204 20.67 -9.62 5.89
C LEU A 204 21.39 -10.21 4.67
N PRO A 205 21.57 -11.55 4.59
CA PRO A 205 22.24 -12.19 3.47
C PRO A 205 21.51 -12.01 2.14
N PRO A 206 22.19 -12.18 0.99
CA PRO A 206 21.56 -12.16 -0.33
C PRO A 206 20.43 -13.18 -0.48
N GLY A 207 19.33 -12.77 -1.10
CA GLY A 207 18.17 -13.63 -1.36
C GLY A 207 17.39 -14.05 -0.13
N GLU A 208 17.68 -13.47 1.04
CA GLU A 208 17.03 -13.78 2.31
C GLU A 208 16.06 -12.66 2.72
N LEU A 209 15.20 -13.00 3.67
CA LEU A 209 14.21 -12.11 4.26
C LEU A 209 14.52 -11.80 5.72
N ALA A 210 14.36 -10.55 6.12
CA ALA A 210 14.27 -10.12 7.51
C ALA A 210 12.85 -9.69 7.86
N ILE A 211 12.34 -10.14 9.00
CA ILE A 211 11.15 -9.61 9.63
C ILE A 211 11.60 -8.65 10.73
N LEU A 212 11.21 -7.39 10.62
CA LEU A 212 11.46 -6.35 11.61
C LEU A 212 10.22 -6.24 12.50
N PHE A 213 10.27 -6.75 13.71
CA PHE A 213 9.17 -6.67 14.68
C PHE A 213 9.17 -5.27 15.31
N LEU A 214 8.51 -4.32 14.65
CA LEU A 214 8.63 -2.89 14.88
C LEU A 214 7.99 -2.45 16.19
N ALA A 215 6.77 -2.90 16.48
CA ALA A 215 6.05 -2.50 17.69
C ALA A 215 5.17 -3.60 18.25
N GLN A 216 4.99 -3.57 19.56
CA GLN A 216 3.97 -4.30 20.31
C GLN A 216 3.82 -3.69 21.69
N LYS A 217 2.59 -3.44 22.14
CA LYS A 217 2.34 -2.99 23.53
C LYS A 217 2.38 -4.18 24.49
N PRO A 218 3.33 -4.25 25.43
CA PRO A 218 3.37 -5.32 26.42
C PRO A 218 2.10 -5.34 27.28
N ASN A 219 1.64 -6.54 27.63
CA ASN A 219 0.46 -6.75 28.47
C ASN A 219 -0.83 -6.14 27.92
N SER A 220 -0.88 -5.79 26.65
CA SER A 220 -2.12 -5.51 25.97
C SER A 220 -2.93 -6.80 25.91
N LEU A 221 -4.22 -6.73 26.25
CA LEU A 221 -5.14 -7.88 26.26
C LEU A 221 -6.44 -7.57 25.50
N PRO A 222 -6.39 -6.98 24.29
CA PRO A 222 -7.57 -7.00 23.46
C PRO A 222 -7.92 -8.45 23.10
N PHE A 223 -9.16 -8.67 22.70
CA PHE A 223 -9.72 -10.01 22.57
C PHE A 223 -9.03 -10.85 21.47
N PHE A 224 -8.57 -10.20 20.41
CA PHE A 224 -7.90 -10.82 19.25
C PHE A 224 -6.44 -10.39 19.11
N PHE A 225 -5.80 -10.17 20.22
CA PHE A 225 -4.42 -9.73 20.28
C PHE A 225 -3.44 -10.75 19.69
N SER A 226 -2.66 -10.35 18.69
CA SER A 226 -1.59 -11.14 18.11
C SER A 226 -0.24 -10.71 18.70
N GLN A 227 0.45 -11.63 19.35
CA GLN A 227 1.77 -11.37 19.95
C GLN A 227 2.88 -11.55 18.92
N CYS A 228 3.93 -10.74 19.02
CA CYS A 228 5.18 -11.04 18.35
C CYS A 228 5.74 -12.38 18.86
N PRO A 229 6.50 -13.11 18.03
CA PRO A 229 7.01 -14.43 18.39
C PRO A 229 7.81 -14.43 19.70
N ALA A 230 7.66 -15.50 20.47
CA ALA A 230 8.31 -15.62 21.79
C ALA A 230 9.83 -15.43 21.70
N GLY A 231 10.39 -14.68 22.65
CA GLY A 231 11.84 -14.40 22.73
C GLY A 231 12.33 -13.27 21.84
N ILE A 232 11.43 -12.55 21.18
CA ILE A 232 11.75 -11.34 20.41
C ILE A 232 11.29 -10.13 21.21
N THR A 233 12.15 -9.12 21.31
CA THR A 233 11.81 -7.81 21.88
C THR A 233 11.51 -6.86 20.74
N PRO A 234 10.25 -6.39 20.57
CA PRO A 234 9.93 -5.42 19.54
C PRO A 234 10.70 -4.12 19.68
N GLY A 235 10.96 -3.43 18.57
CA GLY A 235 11.70 -2.16 18.56
C GLY A 235 11.06 -1.10 19.45
N MET A 236 9.73 -1.01 19.44
CA MET A 236 8.93 -0.18 20.33
C MET A 236 8.01 -1.08 21.19
N GLN A 237 8.10 -0.92 22.52
CA GLN A 237 7.25 -1.67 23.46
C GLN A 237 6.05 -0.81 23.90
N VAL A 238 5.43 -0.15 22.95
CA VAL A 238 4.25 0.71 23.11
C VAL A 238 3.31 0.49 21.93
N ASP A 239 2.10 0.97 22.04
CA ASP A 239 1.19 1.13 20.92
C ASP A 239 1.65 2.34 20.10
N THR A 240 1.96 2.14 18.82
CA THR A 240 2.42 3.19 17.90
C THR A 240 1.33 3.64 16.93
N ALA A 241 0.12 3.07 17.02
CA ALA A 241 -1.01 3.52 16.22
C ALA A 241 -1.44 4.94 16.60
N ILE A 242 -1.88 5.71 15.63
CA ILE A 242 -2.38 7.07 15.82
C ILE A 242 -3.88 7.00 16.12
N ASP A 243 -4.32 7.60 17.22
CA ASP A 243 -5.73 7.65 17.60
C ASP A 243 -6.48 8.78 16.89
N GLY A 244 -7.46 8.46 16.08
CA GLY A 244 -8.34 9.42 15.42
C GLY A 244 -7.58 10.40 14.51
N THR A 245 -8.12 11.59 14.31
CA THR A 245 -7.46 12.66 13.55
C THR A 245 -6.34 13.30 14.39
N ALA A 246 -5.07 13.05 14.02
CA ALA A 246 -3.91 13.51 14.78
C ALA A 246 -2.62 13.52 13.95
N VAL A 247 -1.59 14.15 14.49
CA VAL A 247 -0.20 14.04 14.00
C VAL A 247 0.55 13.04 14.85
N GLY A 248 1.21 12.07 14.21
CA GLY A 248 2.01 11.02 14.83
C GLY A 248 3.37 10.84 14.16
N SER A 249 3.93 9.61 14.27
CA SER A 249 5.24 9.25 13.68
C SER A 249 5.16 7.91 12.98
N ALA A 250 5.94 7.74 11.90
CA ALA A 250 6.18 6.48 11.20
C ALA A 250 7.53 5.88 11.60
N PHE A 251 7.71 4.57 11.36
CA PHE A 251 9.02 3.94 11.36
C PHE A 251 9.75 4.28 10.07
N HIS A 252 10.98 4.75 10.17
CA HIS A 252 11.86 5.03 9.06
C HIS A 252 12.88 3.90 8.94
N ILE A 253 12.92 3.23 7.78
CA ILE A 253 13.74 2.05 7.50
C ILE A 253 14.72 2.40 6.39
N THR A 254 16.02 2.29 6.65
CA THR A 254 17.07 2.48 5.64
C THR A 254 17.94 1.26 5.49
N THR A 255 18.46 1.04 4.29
CA THR A 255 19.29 -0.10 3.94
C THR A 255 20.54 0.31 3.17
N SER A 256 21.61 -0.48 3.28
CA SER A 256 22.88 -0.20 2.61
C SER A 256 22.93 -0.60 1.13
N ALA A 257 21.91 -1.27 0.62
CA ALA A 257 21.70 -1.62 -0.79
C ALA A 257 20.22 -1.83 -1.03
N PRO A 258 19.76 -1.84 -2.31
CA PRO A 258 18.34 -1.93 -2.64
C PRO A 258 17.68 -3.23 -2.14
N VAL A 259 16.47 -3.09 -1.61
CA VAL A 259 15.62 -4.16 -1.09
C VAL A 259 14.18 -3.96 -1.56
N VAL A 260 13.34 -4.98 -1.41
CA VAL A 260 11.88 -4.84 -1.44
C VAL A 260 11.37 -4.89 -0.01
N ALA A 261 10.40 -4.03 0.32
CA ALA A 261 9.84 -3.99 1.66
C ALA A 261 8.30 -4.04 1.65
N TYR A 262 7.75 -4.66 2.69
CA TYR A 262 6.31 -4.76 2.95
C TYR A 262 6.07 -4.50 4.42
N ASP A 263 4.83 -4.22 4.81
CA ASP A 263 4.44 -4.33 6.20
C ASP A 263 3.13 -5.13 6.38
N ILE A 264 2.89 -5.55 7.60
CA ILE A 264 1.69 -6.30 7.97
C ILE A 264 1.30 -5.99 9.42
N TYR A 265 0.02 -5.80 9.64
CA TYR A 265 -0.57 -5.62 10.96
C TYR A 265 -1.90 -6.38 11.08
N PRO A 266 -2.04 -7.23 12.11
CA PRO A 266 -0.99 -7.80 12.94
C PRO A 266 -0.14 -8.85 12.20
N TYR A 267 1.16 -8.94 12.51
CA TYR A 267 1.98 -10.07 12.08
C TYR A 267 1.50 -11.37 12.77
N GLY A 268 1.45 -12.45 12.01
CA GLY A 268 0.86 -13.70 12.51
C GLY A 268 -0.66 -13.58 12.66
N GLY A 269 -1.29 -12.72 11.86
CA GLY A 269 -2.66 -12.26 12.00
C GLY A 269 -3.75 -13.26 11.61
N ALA A 270 -3.45 -14.46 11.11
CA ALA A 270 -4.45 -15.46 10.70
C ALA A 270 -5.49 -15.81 11.79
N THR A 271 -5.21 -15.52 13.04
CA THR A 271 -6.13 -15.73 14.17
C THR A 271 -6.62 -14.44 14.82
N SER A 272 -6.27 -13.28 14.26
CA SER A 272 -6.63 -11.96 14.82
C SER A 272 -8.01 -11.49 14.40
N TYR A 273 -8.52 -11.97 13.25
CA TYR A 273 -9.74 -11.50 12.59
C TYR A 273 -9.71 -10.03 12.13
N ILE A 274 -8.54 -9.41 12.18
CA ILE A 274 -8.30 -8.04 11.70
C ILE A 274 -6.87 -8.01 11.18
N ALA A 275 -6.66 -8.05 9.89
CA ALA A 275 -5.34 -7.96 9.33
C ALA A 275 -5.34 -7.16 8.04
N SER A 276 -4.21 -6.56 7.73
CA SER A 276 -3.90 -5.98 6.43
C SER A 276 -2.40 -5.98 6.19
N ALA A 277 -2.01 -5.99 4.93
CA ALA A 277 -0.62 -5.87 4.51
C ALA A 277 -0.52 -4.96 3.28
N THR A 278 0.63 -4.31 3.13
CA THR A 278 0.88 -3.46 1.96
C THR A 278 2.32 -3.59 1.47
N LEU A 279 2.51 -3.30 0.19
CA LEU A 279 3.83 -3.08 -0.41
C LEU A 279 4.30 -1.68 -0.05
N LEU A 280 5.49 -1.56 0.54
CA LEU A 280 6.10 -0.26 0.84
C LEU A 280 6.74 0.34 -0.42
N VAL A 281 6.46 1.60 -0.67
CA VAL A 281 7.01 2.36 -1.79
C VAL A 281 8.23 3.15 -1.29
N PRO A 282 9.42 2.99 -1.90
CA PRO A 282 10.60 3.72 -1.44
C PRO A 282 10.44 5.23 -1.64
N THR A 283 11.07 6.04 -0.78
CA THR A 283 10.98 7.51 -0.82
C THR A 283 11.33 8.12 -2.18
N ALA A 284 12.22 7.47 -2.92
CA ALA A 284 12.59 7.86 -4.29
C ALA A 284 11.43 7.83 -5.29
N ALA A 285 10.42 7.00 -5.03
CA ALA A 285 9.23 6.86 -5.87
C ALA A 285 8.08 7.79 -5.46
N TRP A 286 8.19 8.44 -4.32
CA TRP A 286 7.19 9.36 -3.82
C TRP A 286 6.98 10.55 -4.76
N GLY A 287 5.82 11.16 -4.66
CA GLY A 287 5.45 12.32 -5.48
C GLY A 287 4.99 13.50 -4.62
N THR A 288 4.61 14.55 -5.33
CA THR A 288 4.05 15.77 -4.73
C THR A 288 2.58 15.98 -5.08
N ASN A 289 1.96 15.00 -5.77
CA ASN A 289 0.57 15.10 -6.21
C ASN A 289 -0.11 13.73 -6.17
N TYR A 290 -1.21 13.65 -5.42
CA TYR A 290 -2.00 12.44 -5.20
C TYR A 290 -3.50 12.73 -5.27
N ILE A 291 -4.29 11.67 -5.42
CA ILE A 291 -5.71 11.64 -5.14
C ILE A 291 -5.91 10.69 -3.97
N ALA A 292 -6.50 11.16 -2.88
CA ALA A 292 -6.77 10.33 -1.71
C ALA A 292 -7.70 9.17 -2.06
N THR A 293 -7.42 8.03 -1.48
CA THR A 293 -8.38 6.94 -1.30
C THR A 293 -8.43 6.62 0.19
N ASP A 294 -9.48 6.01 0.64
CA ASP A 294 -9.62 5.39 1.95
C ASP A 294 -9.95 3.90 1.78
N GLY A 295 -10.10 3.15 2.85
CA GLY A 295 -10.38 1.72 2.75
C GLY A 295 -11.77 1.46 2.18
N TRP A 296 -12.79 1.84 2.90
CA TRP A 296 -14.21 1.72 2.57
C TRP A 296 -15.04 2.60 3.50
N ALA A 297 -16.28 2.92 3.11
CA ALA A 297 -17.19 3.69 3.92
C ALA A 297 -17.41 3.07 5.31
N GLU A 298 -17.50 3.90 6.34
CA GLU A 298 -17.80 3.46 7.72
C GLU A 298 -19.10 2.65 7.77
N ASP A 299 -19.05 1.53 8.47
CA ASP A 299 -20.26 0.83 8.87
C ASP A 299 -20.75 1.39 10.22
N PRO A 300 -21.91 2.07 10.25
CA PRO A 300 -22.41 2.66 11.49
C PRO A 300 -22.68 1.66 12.63
N SER A 301 -22.74 0.36 12.32
CA SER A 301 -22.89 -0.69 13.33
C SER A 301 -21.59 -1.03 14.05
N VAL A 302 -20.44 -0.71 13.43
CA VAL A 302 -19.10 -0.90 13.96
C VAL A 302 -18.60 0.40 14.58
N GLY A 303 -18.66 1.51 13.84
CA GLY A 303 -18.27 2.83 14.32
C GLY A 303 -16.78 3.13 14.20
N ASP A 304 -16.05 2.38 13.35
CA ASP A 304 -14.65 2.60 13.05
C ASP A 304 -14.51 3.24 11.66
N PRO A 305 -14.20 4.55 11.61
CA PRO A 305 -14.19 5.29 10.36
C PRO A 305 -12.96 4.99 9.50
N PRO A 306 -13.06 5.24 8.16
CA PRO A 306 -11.91 5.23 7.28
C PRO A 306 -10.93 6.35 7.59
N PHE A 307 -9.69 6.20 7.12
CA PHE A 307 -8.63 7.18 7.30
C PHE A 307 -7.78 7.37 6.06
N ILE A 308 -7.13 8.53 6.00
CA ILE A 308 -5.94 8.77 5.17
C ILE A 308 -4.75 9.10 6.07
N GLN A 309 -3.54 8.66 5.67
CA GLN A 309 -2.29 9.00 6.35
C GLN A 309 -1.33 9.60 5.33
N ILE A 310 -0.58 10.64 5.73
CA ILE A 310 0.40 11.32 4.88
C ILE A 310 1.71 11.45 5.65
N ILE A 311 2.80 10.93 5.09
CA ILE A 311 4.12 10.88 5.71
C ILE A 311 5.07 11.83 4.97
N ALA A 312 5.83 12.65 5.70
CA ALA A 312 6.88 13.50 5.16
C ALA A 312 8.27 12.91 5.44
N ALA A 313 9.11 12.83 4.41
CA ALA A 313 10.52 12.43 4.54
C ALA A 313 11.45 13.62 4.79
N GLN A 314 10.95 14.86 4.74
CA GLN A 314 11.74 16.07 4.91
C GLN A 314 11.08 17.03 5.90
N ASP A 315 11.91 17.80 6.63
CA ASP A 315 11.42 18.83 7.53
C ASP A 315 10.70 19.95 6.79
N ALA A 316 9.76 20.59 7.48
CA ALA A 316 8.97 21.73 6.99
C ALA A 316 8.24 21.46 5.65
N THR A 317 7.86 20.21 5.38
CA THR A 317 7.06 19.85 4.21
C THR A 317 5.63 20.38 4.36
N HIS A 318 5.18 21.16 3.38
CA HIS A 318 3.82 21.71 3.34
C HIS A 318 2.93 20.82 2.48
N VAL A 319 1.90 20.23 3.11
CA VAL A 319 0.91 19.36 2.46
C VAL A 319 -0.42 20.09 2.38
N THR A 320 -0.95 20.30 1.19
CA THR A 320 -2.24 20.93 0.96
C THR A 320 -3.26 19.90 0.47
N ILE A 321 -4.41 19.83 1.14
CA ILE A 321 -5.53 18.96 0.82
C ILE A 321 -6.72 19.82 0.41
N SER A 322 -7.37 19.53 -0.73
CA SER A 322 -8.68 20.08 -1.11
C SER A 322 -9.75 19.00 -0.87
N PRO A 323 -10.40 18.99 0.30
CA PRO A 323 -11.15 17.83 0.74
C PRO A 323 -12.51 17.69 0.03
N THR A 324 -12.89 16.46 -0.31
CA THR A 324 -14.21 16.09 -0.87
C THR A 324 -15.34 16.10 0.18
N ALA A 325 -14.99 16.00 1.46
CA ALA A 325 -15.85 16.21 2.63
C ALA A 325 -15.20 17.22 3.58
N ALA A 326 -15.91 17.72 4.58
CA ALA A 326 -15.29 18.59 5.59
C ALA A 326 -14.29 17.77 6.43
N ILE A 327 -13.07 18.28 6.64
CA ILE A 327 -12.13 17.67 7.57
C ILE A 327 -12.51 18.04 9.00
N VAL A 328 -12.76 17.04 9.82
CA VAL A 328 -12.94 17.19 11.26
C VAL A 328 -11.56 17.32 11.91
N GLY A 329 -11.34 18.42 12.63
CA GLY A 329 -10.06 18.67 13.29
C GLY A 329 -9.79 17.71 14.43
N GLY A 330 -8.49 17.54 14.75
CA GLY A 330 -8.02 16.68 15.83
C GLY A 330 -6.74 17.20 16.47
N ASN A 331 -6.00 16.33 17.16
CA ASN A 331 -4.76 16.71 17.83
C ASN A 331 -3.66 17.12 16.82
N GLY A 332 -3.39 18.43 16.76
CA GLY A 332 -2.44 19.01 15.80
C GLY A 332 -2.97 19.17 14.38
N VAL A 333 -4.24 18.86 14.11
CA VAL A 333 -4.89 18.93 12.81
C VAL A 333 -6.00 19.97 12.80
N ALA A 334 -5.85 21.01 11.99
CA ALA A 334 -6.87 22.04 11.85
C ALA A 334 -8.04 21.55 10.98
N PRO A 335 -9.31 21.85 11.35
CA PRO A 335 -10.47 21.52 10.54
C PRO A 335 -10.58 22.43 9.31
N THR A 336 -11.24 21.94 8.27
CA THR A 336 -11.62 22.76 7.11
C THR A 336 -12.94 22.29 6.51
N ALA A 337 -13.63 23.20 5.81
CA ALA A 337 -14.87 22.87 5.12
C ALA A 337 -14.59 22.10 3.80
N LYS A 338 -15.56 21.33 3.34
CA LYS A 338 -15.54 20.69 2.02
C LYS A 338 -15.13 21.67 0.93
N GLY A 339 -14.17 21.29 0.10
CA GLY A 339 -13.68 22.07 -1.04
C GLY A 339 -12.84 23.29 -0.67
N VAL A 340 -12.55 23.51 0.63
CA VAL A 340 -11.67 24.60 1.08
C VAL A 340 -10.28 24.02 1.33
N PRO A 341 -9.27 24.39 0.50
CA PRO A 341 -7.91 23.89 0.68
C PRO A 341 -7.34 24.21 2.07
N GLN A 342 -6.72 23.22 2.69
CA GLN A 342 -6.03 23.36 3.97
C GLN A 342 -4.61 22.86 3.85
N THR A 343 -3.66 23.66 4.31
CA THR A 343 -2.24 23.31 4.34
C THR A 343 -1.83 22.90 5.76
N TYR A 344 -1.12 21.80 5.86
CA TYR A 344 -0.50 21.27 7.08
C TYR A 344 1.01 21.27 6.89
N THR A 345 1.78 21.45 7.96
CA THR A 345 3.23 21.36 7.93
C THR A 345 3.69 20.14 8.69
N LEU A 346 4.47 19.29 8.04
CA LEU A 346 5.04 18.06 8.60
C LEU A 346 6.56 18.12 8.59
N ASN A 347 7.19 17.53 9.59
CA ASN A 347 8.63 17.31 9.63
C ASN A 347 8.97 15.85 9.27
N HIS A 348 10.24 15.58 9.09
CA HIS A 348 10.78 14.24 8.83
C HIS A 348 10.18 13.17 9.75
N GLY A 349 9.64 12.10 9.17
CA GLY A 349 9.03 10.98 9.88
C GLY A 349 7.68 11.27 10.54
N GLN A 350 7.16 12.51 10.43
CA GLN A 350 5.82 12.81 10.93
C GLN A 350 4.73 12.32 9.98
N VAL A 351 3.62 11.93 10.58
CA VAL A 351 2.41 11.45 9.91
C VAL A 351 1.25 12.36 10.24
N LEU A 352 0.56 12.86 9.22
CA LEU A 352 -0.78 13.42 9.35
C LEU A 352 -1.79 12.29 9.15
N GLN A 353 -2.56 11.92 10.17
CA GLN A 353 -3.73 11.05 10.03
C GLN A 353 -5.01 11.87 10.10
N ILE A 354 -5.92 11.63 9.16
CA ILE A 354 -7.29 12.14 9.20
C ILE A 354 -8.21 10.92 9.16
N GLU A 355 -8.86 10.67 10.29
CA GLU A 355 -9.80 9.56 10.50
C GLU A 355 -11.15 10.13 10.83
N GLN A 356 -12.15 9.85 10.02
CA GLN A 356 -13.49 10.42 10.15
C GLN A 356 -14.54 9.64 9.35
N THR A 357 -15.81 9.77 9.74
CA THR A 357 -16.96 9.10 9.09
C THR A 357 -17.13 9.48 7.62
N ASP A 358 -17.01 10.78 7.28
CA ASP A 358 -17.13 11.25 5.91
C ASP A 358 -15.86 10.96 5.13
N GLU A 359 -15.95 10.12 4.09
CA GLU A 359 -14.84 9.70 3.25
C GLU A 359 -14.14 10.88 2.56
N LEU A 360 -12.82 10.83 2.53
CA LEU A 360 -11.98 11.79 1.82
C LEU A 360 -11.52 11.28 0.44
N ALA A 361 -11.97 10.10 0.01
CA ALA A 361 -11.69 9.58 -1.33
C ALA A 361 -12.00 10.61 -2.42
N GLY A 362 -11.11 10.70 -3.41
CA GLY A 362 -11.18 11.72 -4.46
C GLY A 362 -10.60 13.09 -4.08
N SER A 363 -10.13 13.30 -2.84
CA SER A 363 -9.50 14.57 -2.44
C SER A 363 -8.12 14.72 -3.06
N PRO A 364 -7.82 15.79 -3.84
CA PRO A 364 -6.47 16.08 -4.28
C PRO A 364 -5.57 16.49 -3.13
N ILE A 365 -4.36 15.97 -3.17
CA ILE A 365 -3.27 16.27 -2.22
C ILE A 365 -2.09 16.77 -3.03
N THR A 366 -1.53 17.91 -2.61
CA THR A 366 -0.28 18.45 -3.17
C THR A 366 0.70 18.78 -2.06
N SER A 367 2.00 18.67 -2.34
CA SER A 367 3.06 19.06 -1.41
C SER A 367 4.21 19.74 -2.11
N ASP A 368 5.03 20.48 -1.36
CA ASP A 368 6.24 21.13 -1.85
C ASP A 368 7.47 20.18 -1.86
N ASN A 369 7.45 19.14 -1.05
CA ASN A 369 8.41 18.03 -1.08
C ASN A 369 7.67 16.70 -1.29
N PRO A 370 8.32 15.65 -1.81
CA PRO A 370 7.71 14.34 -1.93
C PRO A 370 7.18 13.82 -0.59
N VAL A 371 5.99 13.23 -0.62
CA VAL A 371 5.31 12.61 0.53
C VAL A 371 4.80 11.23 0.15
N SER A 372 4.59 10.37 1.15
CA SER A 372 3.77 9.17 0.98
C SER A 372 2.34 9.46 1.39
N VAL A 373 1.39 8.85 0.69
CA VAL A 373 -0.04 8.93 1.00
C VAL A 373 -0.60 7.52 1.11
N TRP A 374 -1.38 7.27 2.14
CA TRP A 374 -1.97 5.97 2.44
C TRP A 374 -3.46 6.12 2.61
N GLY A 375 -4.20 5.08 2.18
CA GLY A 375 -5.63 4.97 2.41
C GLY A 375 -5.95 3.69 3.16
N GLY A 376 -6.88 3.77 4.11
CA GLY A 376 -7.22 2.61 4.91
C GLY A 376 -8.49 2.76 5.74
N ALA A 377 -8.74 1.75 6.54
CA ALA A 377 -9.77 1.71 7.57
C ALA A 377 -9.34 0.75 8.68
N SER A 378 -9.72 1.05 9.92
CA SER A 378 -9.39 0.18 11.06
C SER A 378 -10.21 -1.12 11.05
N CYS A 379 -11.47 -1.04 10.63
CA CYS A 379 -12.41 -2.15 10.64
C CYS A 379 -13.52 -1.86 9.62
N MET A 380 -13.33 -2.29 8.38
CA MET A 380 -14.29 -2.04 7.29
C MET A 380 -15.15 -3.27 6.99
N ASN A 381 -16.42 -3.08 6.74
CA ASN A 381 -17.33 -4.08 6.20
C ASN A 381 -17.55 -3.85 4.70
N ILE A 382 -17.27 -4.81 3.85
CA ILE A 382 -17.49 -4.74 2.41
C ILE A 382 -18.51 -5.80 1.98
N PRO A 383 -19.72 -5.40 1.53
CA PRO A 383 -20.28 -4.05 1.60
C PRO A 383 -20.72 -3.66 3.02
N VAL A 384 -20.96 -2.36 3.25
CA VAL A 384 -21.51 -1.86 4.53
C VAL A 384 -22.75 -2.66 4.95
N GLY A 385 -22.83 -3.04 6.22
CA GLY A 385 -23.92 -3.86 6.79
C GLY A 385 -23.71 -5.38 6.67
N VAL A 386 -22.63 -5.83 6.07
CA VAL A 386 -22.20 -7.24 6.10
C VAL A 386 -21.21 -7.42 7.23
N TYR A 387 -21.64 -8.05 8.30
CA TYR A 387 -20.84 -8.21 9.52
C TYR A 387 -19.58 -9.06 9.29
N ALA A 388 -18.61 -8.81 10.07
CA ALA A 388 -17.22 -9.21 10.14
C ALA A 388 -16.34 -8.27 9.31
N CYS A 389 -15.62 -7.42 10.03
CA CYS A 389 -14.77 -6.41 9.44
C CYS A 389 -13.30 -6.82 9.49
N ASP A 390 -12.54 -6.31 8.54
CA ASP A 390 -11.09 -6.40 8.53
C ASP A 390 -10.48 -5.01 8.41
N SER A 391 -9.23 -4.83 8.78
CA SER A 391 -8.52 -3.58 8.52
C SER A 391 -8.03 -3.53 7.07
N ALA A 392 -7.73 -2.34 6.59
CA ALA A 392 -6.99 -2.15 5.35
C ALA A 392 -6.06 -0.95 5.47
N HIS A 393 -4.90 -1.04 4.85
CA HIS A 393 -4.08 0.13 4.55
C HIS A 393 -3.23 -0.15 3.31
N GLN A 394 -3.27 0.78 2.37
CA GLN A 394 -2.54 0.67 1.11
C GLN A 394 -1.75 1.95 0.87
N GLU A 395 -0.46 1.82 0.58
CA GLU A 395 0.35 2.96 0.13
C GLU A 395 0.01 3.28 -1.33
N LEU A 396 -0.29 4.54 -1.61
CA LEU A 396 -0.82 5.00 -2.89
C LEU A 396 0.28 5.45 -3.84
N LEU A 397 0.06 5.25 -5.13
CA LEU A 397 0.90 5.84 -6.16
C LEU A 397 0.58 7.32 -6.38
N PRO A 398 1.59 8.18 -6.66
CA PRO A 398 1.34 9.54 -7.10
C PRO A 398 0.62 9.57 -8.46
N VAL A 399 -0.10 10.65 -8.74
CA VAL A 399 -0.88 10.81 -9.98
C VAL A 399 -0.05 10.53 -11.24
N LYS A 400 1.21 10.98 -11.28
CA LYS A 400 2.13 10.72 -12.41
C LYS A 400 2.36 9.24 -12.74
N SER A 401 2.07 8.34 -11.79
CA SER A 401 2.25 6.89 -11.91
C SER A 401 0.93 6.13 -12.09
N LEU A 402 -0.22 6.82 -12.13
CA LEU A 402 -1.52 6.22 -12.45
C LEU A 402 -1.60 5.92 -13.95
N GLY A 403 -2.22 4.80 -14.30
CA GLY A 403 -2.39 4.37 -15.68
C GLY A 403 -3.66 4.91 -16.34
N HIS A 404 -3.69 4.78 -17.66
CA HIS A 404 -4.90 4.94 -18.48
C HIS A 404 -5.52 3.58 -18.87
N GLU A 405 -4.87 2.46 -18.52
CA GLU A 405 -5.33 1.09 -18.78
C GLU A 405 -5.03 0.19 -17.57
N TYR A 406 -5.99 -0.68 -17.24
CA TYR A 406 -5.87 -1.66 -16.16
C TYR A 406 -6.45 -3.01 -16.56
N VAL A 407 -5.93 -4.08 -15.93
CA VAL A 407 -6.47 -5.43 -15.99
C VAL A 407 -7.00 -5.80 -14.62
N ALA A 408 -8.32 -5.86 -14.50
CA ALA A 408 -9.00 -6.24 -13.28
C ALA A 408 -9.12 -7.76 -13.21
N ALA A 409 -8.36 -8.39 -12.32
CA ALA A 409 -8.35 -9.83 -12.12
C ALA A 409 -8.39 -10.13 -10.63
N ARG A 410 -9.54 -10.60 -10.14
CA ARG A 410 -9.73 -10.92 -8.73
C ARG A 410 -9.10 -12.27 -8.34
N TYR A 411 -9.01 -12.52 -7.04
CA TYR A 411 -8.71 -13.83 -6.44
C TYR A 411 -9.71 -14.92 -6.90
N ARG A 412 -9.44 -16.21 -6.60
CA ARG A 412 -10.37 -17.30 -6.85
C ARG A 412 -11.58 -17.24 -5.91
N ASP A 413 -12.66 -17.90 -6.30
CA ASP A 413 -13.80 -18.07 -5.39
C ASP A 413 -13.37 -18.79 -4.10
N ARG A 414 -13.77 -18.25 -2.96
CA ARG A 414 -13.46 -18.78 -1.62
C ARG A 414 -14.47 -19.84 -1.18
N PHE A 415 -15.69 -19.78 -1.70
CA PHE A 415 -16.80 -20.62 -1.29
C PHE A 415 -17.15 -21.62 -2.40
N PRO A 416 -17.08 -22.95 -2.13
CA PRO A 416 -17.37 -23.96 -3.14
C PRO A 416 -18.76 -23.82 -3.75
N GLY A 417 -18.81 -23.72 -5.09
CA GLY A 417 -20.06 -23.63 -5.85
C GLY A 417 -20.76 -22.26 -5.81
N GLN A 418 -20.13 -21.24 -5.26
CA GLN A 418 -20.60 -19.86 -5.29
C GLN A 418 -19.61 -19.01 -6.09
N VAL A 419 -20.12 -18.22 -7.02
CA VAL A 419 -19.32 -17.23 -7.77
C VAL A 419 -19.35 -15.93 -7.00
N GLU A 420 -18.17 -15.41 -6.66
CA GLU A 420 -18.03 -14.13 -5.99
C GLU A 420 -18.00 -12.99 -7.01
N SER A 421 -18.72 -11.92 -6.70
CA SER A 421 -18.71 -10.67 -7.47
C SER A 421 -18.27 -9.52 -6.56
N PRO A 422 -16.96 -9.40 -6.27
CA PRO A 422 -16.48 -8.35 -5.37
C PRO A 422 -16.52 -6.98 -6.03
N PRO A 423 -16.60 -5.91 -5.20
CA PRO A 423 -16.57 -4.54 -5.71
C PRO A 423 -15.18 -4.17 -6.25
N TRP A 424 -15.22 -3.18 -7.16
CA TRP A 424 -14.09 -2.45 -7.71
C TRP A 424 -14.34 -0.97 -7.49
N THR A 425 -13.29 -0.21 -7.22
CA THR A 425 -13.36 1.25 -7.07
C THR A 425 -12.56 1.91 -8.17
N VAL A 426 -13.16 2.87 -8.87
CA VAL A 426 -12.47 3.74 -9.82
C VAL A 426 -12.57 5.19 -9.37
N ILE A 427 -11.46 5.95 -9.53
CA ILE A 427 -11.42 7.38 -9.22
C ILE A 427 -10.82 8.13 -10.41
N GLY A 428 -11.57 9.13 -10.94
CA GLY A 428 -11.11 9.95 -12.04
C GLY A 428 -10.08 10.99 -11.61
N ALA A 429 -8.97 11.10 -12.34
CA ALA A 429 -7.99 12.17 -12.11
C ALA A 429 -8.37 13.48 -12.79
N VAL A 430 -8.97 13.42 -13.98
CA VAL A 430 -9.33 14.59 -14.79
C VAL A 430 -10.77 14.50 -15.31
N ASP A 431 -11.36 15.65 -15.61
CA ASP A 431 -12.68 15.72 -16.23
C ASP A 431 -12.67 15.17 -17.66
N GLY A 432 -13.81 14.60 -18.07
CA GLY A 432 -13.99 14.09 -19.43
C GLY A 432 -13.26 12.76 -19.70
N THR A 433 -12.84 12.05 -18.68
CA THR A 433 -12.32 10.68 -18.81
C THR A 433 -13.43 9.76 -19.30
N VAL A 434 -13.25 9.12 -20.46
CA VAL A 434 -14.19 8.17 -21.06
C VAL A 434 -13.62 6.77 -20.94
N LEU A 435 -14.35 5.85 -20.29
CA LEU A 435 -13.91 4.49 -20.03
C LEU A 435 -14.46 3.51 -21.06
N THR A 436 -13.57 2.65 -21.56
CA THR A 436 -13.88 1.52 -22.45
C THR A 436 -13.52 0.23 -21.74
N TYR A 437 -14.42 -0.75 -21.78
CA TYR A 437 -14.27 -2.05 -21.15
C TYR A 437 -14.20 -3.18 -22.19
N ASP A 438 -13.43 -4.21 -21.90
CA ASP A 438 -13.40 -5.44 -22.69
C ASP A 438 -13.54 -6.64 -21.73
N PRO A 439 -14.54 -7.53 -21.89
CA PRO A 439 -15.44 -7.70 -23.04
C PRO A 439 -16.62 -6.71 -23.10
N ALA A 440 -17.03 -6.15 -21.97
CA ALA A 440 -18.14 -5.19 -21.84
C ALA A 440 -18.08 -4.54 -20.46
N PRO A 441 -18.72 -3.38 -20.25
CA PRO A 441 -18.82 -2.80 -18.91
C PRO A 441 -19.50 -3.77 -17.94
N PRO A 442 -18.90 -4.04 -16.76
CA PRO A 442 -19.60 -4.72 -15.67
C PRO A 442 -20.88 -3.96 -15.26
N PRO A 443 -21.84 -4.60 -14.58
CA PRO A 443 -23.02 -3.93 -14.07
C PRO A 443 -22.64 -2.70 -13.22
N MET A 444 -23.29 -1.57 -13.44
CA MET A 444 -23.07 -0.30 -12.75
C MET A 444 -21.68 0.34 -12.98
N ALA A 445 -20.79 -0.25 -13.76
CA ALA A 445 -19.50 0.33 -14.09
C ALA A 445 -19.68 1.65 -14.87
N PRO A 446 -18.95 2.74 -14.52
CA PRO A 446 -19.09 4.02 -15.18
C PRO A 446 -18.46 3.98 -16.57
N THR A 447 -19.07 4.65 -17.55
CA THR A 447 -18.48 4.85 -18.89
C THR A 447 -17.77 6.20 -19.02
N THR A 448 -17.93 7.07 -18.03
CA THR A 448 -17.25 8.37 -17.94
C THR A 448 -16.92 8.68 -16.49
N LEU A 449 -15.83 9.42 -16.26
CA LEU A 449 -15.47 9.95 -14.96
C LEU A 449 -15.20 11.45 -15.05
N ALA A 450 -15.68 12.17 -14.04
CA ALA A 450 -15.20 13.50 -13.73
C ALA A 450 -13.96 13.43 -12.83
N SER A 451 -13.19 14.50 -12.77
CA SER A 451 -12.12 14.64 -11.78
C SER A 451 -12.68 14.47 -10.37
N ARG A 452 -11.96 13.70 -9.52
CA ARG A 452 -12.32 13.43 -8.13
C ARG A 452 -13.56 12.53 -7.95
N GLN A 453 -14.20 12.09 -9.00
CA GLN A 453 -15.36 11.21 -8.92
C GLN A 453 -14.92 9.81 -8.51
N VAL A 454 -15.52 9.29 -7.44
CA VAL A 454 -15.38 7.92 -6.94
C VAL A 454 -16.61 7.13 -7.37
N VAL A 455 -16.40 5.95 -7.94
CA VAL A 455 -17.49 5.03 -8.32
C VAL A 455 -17.13 3.61 -7.92
N HIS A 456 -18.07 2.91 -7.27
CA HIS A 456 -17.99 1.50 -6.95
C HIS A 456 -18.92 0.70 -7.87
N PHE A 457 -18.46 -0.49 -8.30
CA PHE A 457 -19.25 -1.42 -9.10
C PHE A 457 -18.75 -2.84 -8.89
N ASP A 458 -19.59 -3.84 -9.12
CA ASP A 458 -19.26 -5.25 -8.89
C ASP A 458 -18.90 -5.98 -10.19
N ALA A 459 -17.93 -6.91 -10.12
CA ALA A 459 -17.62 -7.79 -11.25
C ALA A 459 -17.15 -9.16 -10.77
N ASP A 460 -17.72 -10.22 -11.40
CA ASP A 460 -17.39 -11.62 -11.12
C ASP A 460 -16.28 -12.18 -12.03
N ALA A 461 -16.15 -11.62 -13.23
CA ALA A 461 -15.18 -12.05 -14.24
C ALA A 461 -14.06 -11.03 -14.45
N PRO A 462 -12.86 -11.46 -14.87
CA PRO A 462 -11.79 -10.54 -15.26
C PRO A 462 -12.20 -9.66 -16.47
N PHE A 463 -11.79 -8.39 -16.44
CA PHE A 463 -12.01 -7.44 -17.52
C PHE A 463 -10.82 -6.51 -17.67
N THR A 464 -10.71 -5.86 -18.81
CA THR A 464 -9.84 -4.68 -18.97
C THR A 464 -10.68 -3.41 -18.96
N VAL A 465 -10.11 -2.34 -18.47
CA VAL A 465 -10.69 -1.00 -18.54
C VAL A 465 -9.61 -0.01 -18.97
N SER A 466 -9.93 0.83 -19.94
CA SER A 466 -9.02 1.87 -20.41
C SER A 466 -9.74 3.19 -20.64
N SER A 467 -9.04 4.30 -20.41
CA SER A 467 -9.44 5.62 -20.86
C SER A 467 -8.86 5.93 -22.24
N GLN A 468 -9.02 7.18 -22.72
CA GLN A 468 -8.62 7.57 -24.06
C GLN A 468 -7.10 7.52 -24.28
N ASP A 469 -6.33 7.98 -23.29
CA ASP A 469 -4.88 8.20 -23.39
C ASP A 469 -4.26 8.53 -22.01
N ASP A 470 -2.95 8.74 -21.98
CA ASP A 470 -2.18 9.11 -20.79
C ASP A 470 -2.56 10.47 -20.16
N ALA A 471 -3.29 11.32 -20.87
CA ALA A 471 -3.81 12.57 -20.32
C ALA A 471 -5.10 12.35 -19.49
N HIS A 472 -5.64 11.14 -19.50
CA HIS A 472 -6.83 10.76 -18.74
C HIS A 472 -6.58 9.56 -17.81
N PRO A 473 -5.55 9.63 -16.92
CA PRO A 473 -5.29 8.55 -15.98
C PRO A 473 -6.42 8.46 -14.95
N PHE A 474 -6.56 7.28 -14.35
CA PHE A 474 -7.51 7.04 -13.27
C PHE A 474 -6.92 6.04 -12.27
N TYR A 475 -7.47 5.98 -11.07
CA TYR A 475 -7.13 4.99 -10.06
C TYR A 475 -8.10 3.81 -10.13
N LEU A 476 -7.60 2.60 -9.90
CA LEU A 476 -8.39 1.38 -9.76
C LEU A 476 -7.91 0.58 -8.54
N SER A 477 -8.87 0.14 -7.70
CA SER A 477 -8.63 -0.88 -6.67
C SER A 477 -9.64 -2.02 -6.79
N GLY A 478 -9.20 -3.19 -6.34
CA GLY A 478 -10.05 -4.37 -6.18
C GLY A 478 -10.29 -4.66 -4.70
N HIS A 479 -11.42 -5.28 -4.39
CA HIS A 479 -11.80 -5.58 -3.01
C HIS A 479 -12.11 -7.06 -2.81
N MET A 480 -12.08 -7.50 -1.57
CA MET A 480 -12.65 -8.76 -1.10
C MET A 480 -13.85 -8.42 -0.21
N THR A 481 -14.95 -9.16 -0.37
CA THR A 481 -16.13 -8.97 0.47
C THR A 481 -16.02 -9.72 1.78
N GLY A 482 -16.67 -9.22 2.83
CA GLY A 482 -16.84 -9.95 4.07
C GLY A 482 -17.44 -11.34 3.85
N HIS A 483 -16.95 -12.34 4.57
CA HIS A 483 -17.39 -13.73 4.40
C HIS A 483 -18.90 -13.92 4.66
N GLN A 484 -19.52 -13.05 5.45
CA GLN A 484 -20.96 -13.13 5.75
C GLN A 484 -21.87 -12.77 4.57
N MET A 485 -21.32 -12.34 3.44
CA MET A 485 -22.06 -12.34 2.17
C MET A 485 -22.54 -13.74 1.76
N PHE A 486 -21.82 -14.79 2.17
CA PHE A 486 -22.00 -16.14 1.68
C PHE A 486 -22.34 -17.16 2.76
N THR A 487 -22.10 -16.85 4.02
CA THR A 487 -22.36 -17.75 5.15
C THR A 487 -22.76 -16.98 6.40
N SER A 488 -23.69 -17.55 7.18
CA SER A 488 -24.09 -16.97 8.48
C SER A 488 -23.14 -17.35 9.64
N GLY A 489 -22.13 -18.19 9.36
CA GLY A 489 -21.08 -18.56 10.32
C GLY A 489 -19.76 -17.97 9.93
N GLN A 490 -18.69 -18.43 10.56
CA GLN A 490 -17.32 -18.08 10.14
C GLN A 490 -17.04 -18.70 8.76
N GLY A 491 -16.35 -17.97 7.91
CA GLY A 491 -16.01 -18.38 6.55
C GLY A 491 -14.55 -18.00 6.19
N PRO A 492 -14.07 -18.41 5.03
CA PRO A 492 -12.74 -18.07 4.55
C PRO A 492 -12.66 -16.61 4.09
N GLY A 493 -11.68 -15.89 4.58
CA GLY A 493 -11.39 -14.50 4.22
C GLY A 493 -12.40 -13.50 4.75
N ASP A 494 -12.06 -12.23 4.71
CA ASP A 494 -12.91 -11.09 5.07
C ASP A 494 -12.63 -9.89 4.17
N ALA A 495 -13.17 -8.71 4.54
CA ALA A 495 -13.02 -7.50 3.77
C ALA A 495 -11.54 -7.11 3.58
N GLU A 496 -11.12 -6.82 2.36
CA GLU A 496 -9.77 -6.34 2.05
C GLU A 496 -9.81 -5.43 0.82
N THR A 497 -8.83 -4.57 0.67
CA THR A 497 -8.64 -3.72 -0.51
C THR A 497 -7.21 -3.81 -1.02
N VAL A 498 -7.03 -3.75 -2.35
CA VAL A 498 -5.71 -3.76 -2.98
C VAL A 498 -5.65 -2.83 -4.17
N ASN A 499 -4.55 -2.08 -4.27
CA ASN A 499 -4.27 -1.28 -5.45
C ASN A 499 -4.05 -2.17 -6.67
N VAL A 500 -4.70 -1.85 -7.80
CA VAL A 500 -4.43 -2.53 -9.08
C VAL A 500 -3.28 -1.80 -9.79
N VAL A 501 -2.23 -2.54 -10.10
CA VAL A 501 -1.08 -2.01 -10.83
C VAL A 501 -1.43 -1.92 -12.32
N PRO A 502 -1.27 -0.75 -12.97
CA PRO A 502 -1.50 -0.65 -14.41
C PRO A 502 -0.43 -1.42 -15.20
N PRO A 503 -0.75 -2.03 -16.36
CA PRO A 503 0.21 -2.81 -17.15
C PRO A 503 1.48 -2.08 -17.56
N ALA A 504 1.45 -0.75 -17.63
CA ALA A 504 2.61 0.09 -17.87
C ALA A 504 3.61 0.12 -16.69
N GLN A 505 3.20 -0.35 -15.50
CA GLN A 505 4.02 -0.44 -14.29
C GLN A 505 4.39 -1.89 -13.92
N TYR A 506 4.10 -2.87 -14.76
CA TYR A 506 4.48 -4.26 -14.52
C TYR A 506 6.01 -4.43 -14.56
N LEU A 507 6.51 -5.39 -13.79
CA LEU A 507 7.92 -5.81 -13.78
C LEU A 507 8.09 -7.17 -14.48
N ASP A 508 9.30 -7.47 -14.91
CA ASP A 508 9.67 -8.78 -15.48
C ASP A 508 10.19 -9.76 -14.41
N SER A 509 10.45 -9.28 -13.19
CA SER A 509 10.96 -10.06 -12.08
C SER A 509 10.41 -9.55 -10.75
N TYR A 510 10.05 -10.48 -9.87
CA TYR A 510 9.51 -10.22 -8.53
C TYR A 510 10.22 -11.07 -7.50
N LEU A 511 10.52 -10.46 -6.34
CA LEU A 511 10.83 -11.13 -5.10
C LEU A 511 9.76 -10.69 -4.09
N PHE A 512 8.98 -11.63 -3.58
CA PHE A 512 7.83 -11.32 -2.70
C PHE A 512 7.71 -12.34 -1.58
N LEU A 513 7.00 -11.94 -0.53
CA LEU A 513 6.74 -12.79 0.64
C LEU A 513 5.24 -13.04 0.79
N SER A 514 4.89 -14.19 1.38
CA SER A 514 3.59 -14.48 1.96
C SER A 514 3.71 -14.78 3.45
N ASP A 515 2.75 -14.30 4.27
CA ASP A 515 2.74 -14.55 5.72
C ASP A 515 2.61 -16.05 6.00
N PRO A 516 3.51 -16.62 6.82
CA PRO A 516 3.57 -18.07 7.05
C PRO A 516 2.41 -18.62 7.86
N THR A 517 1.58 -17.80 8.47
CA THR A 517 0.51 -18.24 9.38
C THR A 517 -0.83 -18.49 8.69
N TYR A 518 -1.01 -18.02 7.46
CA TYR A 518 -2.28 -18.13 6.73
C TYR A 518 -2.47 -19.49 6.07
N GLY A 519 -3.68 -20.02 6.22
CA GLY A 519 -4.07 -21.32 5.66
C GLY A 519 -4.38 -21.29 4.17
N ASN A 520 -4.53 -20.12 3.57
CA ASN A 520 -4.68 -19.94 2.13
C ASN A 520 -3.81 -18.78 1.66
N THR A 521 -2.99 -19.04 0.64
CA THR A 521 -2.22 -18.02 -0.06
C THR A 521 -2.35 -18.22 -1.55
N HIS A 522 -2.86 -17.20 -2.21
CA HIS A 522 -3.31 -17.22 -3.59
C HIS A 522 -2.64 -16.12 -4.40
N LEU A 523 -2.07 -16.48 -5.53
CA LEU A 523 -1.38 -15.58 -6.44
C LEU A 523 -2.21 -15.36 -7.70
N VAL A 524 -2.33 -14.12 -8.14
CA VAL A 524 -2.98 -13.74 -9.40
C VAL A 524 -1.93 -13.16 -10.33
N PHE A 525 -1.69 -13.83 -11.45
CA PHE A 525 -0.75 -13.43 -12.47
C PHE A 525 -1.48 -12.89 -13.70
N VAL A 526 -1.00 -11.76 -14.21
CA VAL A 526 -1.49 -11.16 -15.48
C VAL A 526 -0.31 -10.98 -16.42
N ARG A 527 -0.38 -11.56 -17.63
CA ARG A 527 0.63 -11.31 -18.66
C ARG A 527 0.04 -10.60 -19.88
N ARG A 528 0.87 -9.78 -20.52
CA ARG A 528 0.50 -9.06 -21.73
C ARG A 528 1.05 -9.74 -22.98
N LEU A 529 0.41 -9.52 -24.11
CA LEU A 529 0.92 -9.92 -25.41
C LEU A 529 2.18 -9.09 -25.73
N ALA A 530 3.28 -9.76 -26.05
CA ALA A 530 4.51 -9.11 -26.41
C ALA A 530 4.43 -8.48 -27.82
N SER A 531 5.37 -7.60 -28.16
CA SER A 531 5.42 -6.90 -29.44
C SER A 531 5.60 -7.85 -30.64
N ASP A 532 6.12 -9.06 -30.42
CA ASP A 532 6.25 -10.12 -31.43
C ASP A 532 4.98 -10.93 -31.67
N GLY A 533 3.88 -10.57 -30.98
CA GLY A 533 2.58 -11.24 -31.08
C GLY A 533 2.50 -12.56 -30.31
N THR A 534 3.42 -12.83 -29.38
CA THR A 534 3.41 -14.02 -28.52
C THR A 534 3.26 -13.63 -27.06
N PHE A 535 2.70 -14.55 -26.26
CA PHE A 535 2.77 -14.44 -24.80
C PHE A 535 4.02 -15.13 -24.28
N LYS A 536 4.82 -14.42 -23.49
CA LYS A 536 6.02 -15.01 -22.88
C LYS A 536 5.66 -15.87 -21.68
N ASP A 537 6.49 -16.87 -21.43
CA ASP A 537 6.33 -17.73 -20.28
C ASP A 537 6.67 -16.97 -18.98
N VAL A 538 5.84 -17.17 -17.97
CA VAL A 538 6.09 -16.71 -16.60
C VAL A 538 6.48 -17.92 -15.78
N THR A 539 7.54 -17.80 -14.98
CA THR A 539 8.00 -18.85 -14.07
C THR A 539 7.83 -18.43 -12.62
N LEU A 540 7.48 -19.38 -11.76
CA LEU A 540 7.46 -19.23 -10.31
C LEU A 540 8.38 -20.31 -9.73
N ASP A 541 9.24 -19.94 -8.77
CA ASP A 541 10.30 -20.80 -8.20
C ASP A 541 9.80 -22.19 -7.77
N CYS A 542 8.65 -22.27 -7.15
CA CYS A 542 8.08 -23.51 -6.62
C CYS A 542 7.22 -24.31 -7.64
N VAL A 543 6.85 -23.71 -8.79
CA VAL A 543 5.99 -24.34 -9.82
C VAL A 543 6.78 -24.60 -11.11
N GLY A 544 7.76 -23.76 -11.43
CA GLY A 544 8.36 -23.67 -12.76
C GLY A 544 7.49 -22.83 -13.70
N THR A 545 7.42 -23.19 -14.99
CA THR A 545 6.61 -22.45 -15.97
C THR A 545 5.13 -22.57 -15.68
N LEU A 546 4.45 -21.42 -15.54
CA LEU A 546 3.03 -21.36 -15.24
C LEU A 546 2.17 -21.79 -16.46
N SER A 547 1.05 -22.42 -16.17
CA SER A 547 0.06 -22.88 -17.14
C SER A 547 -1.35 -22.44 -16.76
N GLY A 548 -2.37 -22.88 -17.48
CA GLY A 548 -3.78 -22.57 -17.16
C GLY A 548 -4.18 -21.14 -17.47
N TRP A 549 -3.46 -20.47 -18.37
CA TRP A 549 -3.74 -19.11 -18.81
C TRP A 549 -5.10 -18.99 -19.51
N THR A 550 -5.92 -18.04 -19.09
CA THR A 550 -7.20 -17.69 -19.70
C THR A 550 -7.17 -16.28 -20.25
N PRO A 551 -7.76 -16.02 -21.43
CA PRO A 551 -7.84 -14.66 -21.97
C PRO A 551 -8.63 -13.73 -21.04
N VAL A 552 -8.23 -12.45 -20.99
CA VAL A 552 -9.03 -11.37 -20.40
C VAL A 552 -9.64 -10.58 -21.54
N GLY A 553 -10.97 -10.51 -21.57
CA GLY A 553 -11.71 -9.87 -22.65
C GLY A 553 -11.61 -10.60 -24.01
N ASN A 554 -11.99 -9.90 -25.06
CA ASN A 554 -12.02 -10.38 -26.45
C ASN A 554 -10.83 -9.89 -27.28
N GLY A 555 -10.13 -8.84 -26.82
CA GLY A 555 -9.04 -8.21 -27.54
C GLY A 555 -7.76 -9.02 -27.64
N GLY A 556 -7.64 -10.13 -26.88
CA GLY A 556 -6.49 -11.03 -26.93
C GLY A 556 -5.17 -10.40 -26.44
N LYS A 557 -5.24 -9.25 -25.75
CA LYS A 557 -4.07 -8.48 -25.29
C LYS A 557 -3.50 -9.01 -23.97
N TYR A 558 -4.34 -9.58 -23.12
CA TYR A 558 -3.98 -10.05 -21.78
C TYR A 558 -4.48 -11.47 -21.50
N GLN A 559 -3.74 -12.15 -20.64
CA GLN A 559 -4.13 -13.44 -20.07
C GLN A 559 -3.91 -13.42 -18.56
N VAL A 560 -4.75 -14.14 -17.83
CA VAL A 560 -4.65 -14.32 -16.38
C VAL A 560 -4.50 -15.80 -16.04
N THR A 561 -3.68 -16.10 -15.04
CA THR A 561 -3.63 -17.40 -14.37
C THR A 561 -3.54 -17.20 -12.86
N ARG A 562 -3.85 -18.26 -12.11
CA ARG A 562 -3.88 -18.26 -10.66
C ARG A 562 -3.12 -19.45 -10.11
N VAL A 563 -2.42 -19.26 -8.98
CA VAL A 563 -1.65 -20.30 -8.31
C VAL A 563 -1.94 -20.22 -6.81
N ASP A 564 -2.31 -21.31 -6.19
CA ASP A 564 -2.30 -21.41 -4.74
C ASP A 564 -0.91 -21.87 -4.27
N LEU A 565 -0.30 -21.13 -3.33
CA LEU A 565 0.89 -21.59 -2.61
C LEU A 565 0.49 -22.54 -1.49
N VAL A 566 -0.56 -22.17 -0.78
CA VAL A 566 -1.20 -22.95 0.28
C VAL A 566 -2.70 -22.91 0.07
N ALA A 567 -3.38 -24.02 0.20
CA ALA A 567 -4.83 -24.12 0.18
C ALA A 567 -5.32 -25.01 1.32
N ASP A 568 -6.31 -24.52 2.07
CA ASP A 568 -6.90 -25.20 3.24
C ASP A 568 -5.86 -25.72 4.25
N GLY A 569 -4.81 -24.91 4.48
CA GLY A 569 -3.69 -25.23 5.39
C GLY A 569 -2.68 -26.23 4.83
N ALA A 570 -2.80 -26.63 3.56
CA ALA A 570 -1.89 -27.58 2.93
C ALA A 570 -1.05 -26.92 1.81
N PRO A 571 0.29 -27.09 1.84
CA PRO A 571 1.17 -26.69 0.74
C PRO A 571 0.73 -27.32 -0.60
N GLN A 572 0.85 -26.57 -1.69
CA GLN A 572 0.46 -27.00 -3.02
C GLN A 572 1.71 -27.42 -3.83
N GLY A 573 1.87 -28.73 -4.04
CA GLY A 573 3.04 -29.28 -4.73
C GLY A 573 4.34 -28.98 -3.96
N SER A 574 5.25 -28.20 -4.57
CA SER A 574 6.49 -27.72 -3.91
C SER A 574 6.34 -26.33 -3.29
N CYS A 575 5.17 -25.69 -3.45
CA CYS A 575 4.92 -24.34 -2.94
C CYS A 575 4.49 -24.36 -1.46
N ASN A 576 4.82 -23.31 -0.73
CA ASN A 576 4.39 -23.06 0.64
C ASN A 576 4.39 -21.54 0.89
N ASN A 577 3.97 -21.10 2.08
CA ASN A 577 4.17 -19.71 2.48
C ASN A 577 5.65 -19.41 2.71
N GLY A 578 6.06 -18.20 2.42
CA GLY A 578 7.43 -17.75 2.57
C GLY A 578 7.89 -16.83 1.43
N LEU A 579 9.20 -16.80 1.21
CA LEU A 579 9.83 -15.99 0.17
C LEU A 579 9.77 -16.73 -1.18
N HIS A 580 9.35 -16.02 -2.22
CA HIS A 580 9.20 -16.55 -3.58
C HIS A 580 9.76 -15.60 -4.63
N THR A 581 10.16 -16.18 -5.77
CA THR A 581 10.58 -15.43 -6.95
C THR A 581 9.74 -15.80 -8.17
N GLY A 582 9.33 -14.75 -8.91
CA GLY A 582 8.67 -14.89 -10.20
C GLY A 582 9.44 -14.16 -11.30
N SER A 583 9.52 -14.71 -12.51
CA SER A 583 10.22 -14.05 -13.61
C SER A 583 9.63 -14.38 -14.99
N SER A 584 9.85 -13.48 -15.95
CA SER A 584 9.45 -13.62 -17.36
C SER A 584 10.38 -12.80 -18.25
N GLN A 585 10.34 -13.04 -19.56
CA GLN A 585 11.02 -12.20 -20.56
C GLN A 585 10.25 -10.91 -20.90
N GLU A 586 9.00 -10.79 -20.46
CA GLU A 586 8.17 -9.59 -20.63
C GLU A 586 7.52 -9.24 -19.29
N PRO A 587 7.27 -7.95 -19.03
CA PRO A 587 6.62 -7.54 -17.81
C PRO A 587 5.26 -8.20 -17.59
N PHE A 588 4.97 -8.61 -16.37
CA PHE A 588 3.71 -9.21 -15.92
C PHE A 588 3.26 -8.65 -14.59
N GLY A 589 1.97 -8.66 -14.30
CA GLY A 589 1.42 -8.25 -13.01
C GLY A 589 1.32 -9.44 -12.05
N LEU A 590 1.56 -9.17 -10.77
CA LEU A 590 1.44 -10.14 -9.70
C LEU A 590 0.80 -9.52 -8.46
N THR A 591 -0.31 -10.11 -8.01
CA THR A 591 -0.97 -9.75 -6.76
C THR A 591 -0.98 -10.94 -5.82
N VAL A 592 -0.61 -10.71 -4.57
CA VAL A 592 -0.63 -11.70 -3.48
C VAL A 592 -1.91 -11.50 -2.67
N TRP A 593 -2.62 -12.59 -2.40
CA TRP A 593 -3.77 -12.67 -1.52
C TRP A 593 -3.52 -13.74 -0.46
N GLY A 594 -3.76 -13.42 0.79
CA GLY A 594 -3.77 -14.40 1.86
C GLY A 594 -5.09 -14.34 2.60
N TRP A 595 -5.64 -15.49 3.00
CA TRP A 595 -6.81 -15.52 3.86
C TRP A 595 -6.85 -16.75 4.75
N ASP A 596 -7.52 -16.60 5.87
CA ASP A 596 -7.87 -17.65 6.82
C ASP A 596 -9.32 -17.47 7.27
N THR A 597 -9.70 -18.01 8.41
CA THR A 597 -11.04 -17.86 8.96
C THR A 597 -11.31 -16.41 9.36
N ALA A 598 -12.19 -15.74 8.60
CA ALA A 598 -12.64 -14.36 8.84
C ALA A 598 -11.48 -13.36 8.94
N VAL A 599 -10.51 -13.46 8.03
CA VAL A 599 -9.36 -12.55 7.95
C VAL A 599 -8.70 -12.63 6.60
N SER A 600 -8.21 -11.49 6.07
CA SER A 600 -7.51 -11.42 4.78
C SER A 600 -6.36 -10.43 4.82
N TYR A 601 -5.48 -10.53 3.82
CA TYR A 601 -4.55 -9.49 3.43
C TYR A 601 -4.33 -9.55 1.92
N ALA A 602 -3.96 -8.42 1.31
CA ALA A 602 -3.56 -8.39 -0.10
C ALA A 602 -2.59 -7.25 -0.39
N PHE A 603 -1.70 -7.48 -1.35
CA PHE A 603 -0.80 -6.44 -1.86
C PHE A 603 -0.27 -6.81 -3.25
N PRO A 604 0.11 -5.81 -4.09
CA PRO A 604 0.89 -6.06 -5.29
C PRO A 604 2.30 -6.52 -4.91
N ALA A 605 2.83 -7.55 -5.59
CA ALA A 605 4.16 -8.09 -5.26
C ALA A 605 5.32 -7.12 -5.54
N GLY A 606 5.08 -6.11 -6.36
CA GLY A 606 6.01 -5.07 -6.75
C GLY A 606 5.49 -4.32 -7.96
N MET A 607 6.11 -3.19 -8.30
CA MET A 607 5.77 -2.41 -9.49
C MET A 607 6.88 -1.43 -9.86
N SER A 608 6.89 -0.99 -11.11
CA SER A 608 7.56 0.24 -11.52
C SER A 608 6.77 1.43 -10.97
N THR A 609 7.43 2.54 -10.71
CA THR A 609 6.83 3.79 -10.19
C THR A 609 7.19 4.98 -11.07
N LEU A 610 7.75 4.71 -12.25
CA LEU A 610 8.12 5.73 -13.22
C LEU A 610 6.91 6.57 -13.63
N PRO A 611 7.12 7.85 -13.93
CA PRO A 611 6.07 8.68 -14.50
C PRO A 611 5.58 8.11 -15.84
N ILE A 612 4.30 7.75 -15.93
CA ILE A 612 3.65 7.26 -17.16
C ILE A 612 2.60 8.25 -17.68
N ASN A 613 2.42 9.37 -17.01
CA ASN A 613 1.62 10.50 -17.45
C ASN A 613 2.19 11.81 -16.91
N THR A 614 1.69 12.95 -17.38
CA THR A 614 2.10 14.31 -16.96
C THR A 614 0.96 15.08 -16.28
N VAL A 615 -0.10 14.38 -15.87
CA VAL A 615 -1.27 14.99 -15.25
C VAL A 615 -0.94 15.50 -13.85
N PHE A 616 -1.46 16.66 -13.53
CA PHE A 616 -1.41 17.26 -12.22
C PHE A 616 -2.81 17.63 -11.75
N VAL A 617 -3.22 17.13 -10.59
CA VAL A 617 -4.54 17.39 -10.00
C VAL A 617 -4.37 18.45 -8.89
N PRO A 618 -4.78 19.71 -9.10
CA PRO A 618 -4.50 20.77 -8.15
C PRO A 618 -5.32 20.60 -6.86
N ALA A 619 -4.68 20.81 -5.71
CA ALA A 619 -5.36 20.94 -4.42
C ALA A 619 -5.81 22.39 -4.13
N THR A 620 -5.36 23.37 -4.91
CA THR A 620 -5.79 24.78 -4.84
C THR A 620 -6.52 25.12 -6.13
N GLN A 621 -7.69 25.73 -6.04
CA GLN A 621 -8.39 26.36 -7.17
C GLN A 621 -8.32 27.87 -7.03
#